data_b968455b6cebfb938b306f9a901bc514
#
_entry.id   b968455b6cebfb938b306f9a901bc514
#
_cell.length_a   1.000
_cell.length_b   1.000
_cell.length_c   1.000
_cell.angle_alpha   90.00
_cell.angle_beta   90.00
_cell.angle_gamma   90.00
#
_symmetry.space_group_name_H-M   'P 1'
#
loop_
_entity.id
_entity.type
_entity.pdbx_description
1 polymer ?
#
loop_
_entity_poly.entity_id
_entity_poly.type
_entity_poly.pdbx_seq_one_letter_code
_entity_poly.pdbx_strand_id
1 'polypeptide(L)'
;MTHNVSLGNEAVMTHLWLYGLLVLMGVVIVCLLYKLHELRSKGVKERDYHRFLFDILDNLPFPVMVKDIENGFKYAYWNKESELQSGIKCEDAVGRSDYDIYGKERGRYYRAVDEDLVKIGKPYRAEEHYVTTDGVDHDTIVMKSIFSRGVSGKWLLVTRWEISQLKRYERELLIAKNQLESAIKKQNLALKSIDFGLIYIDKDYRVQWEETTHLKNLVSGRHYTPE
;
A
#
# COMPACT_ATOMS: atom_id res chain seq x y z
N MET A 1 -4.37 -14.77 28.49
CA MET A 1 -3.29 -14.73 27.45
C MET A 1 -3.77 -15.02 26.02
N THR A 2 -5.05 -15.25 25.77
CA THR A 2 -5.58 -15.68 24.45
C THR A 2 -6.16 -14.56 23.57
N HIS A 3 -6.34 -13.35 24.06
CA HIS A 3 -6.92 -12.23 23.28
C HIS A 3 -5.94 -11.42 22.43
N ASN A 4 -4.63 -11.47 22.70
CA ASN A 4 -3.62 -10.72 21.91
C ASN A 4 -3.21 -11.40 20.59
N VAL A 5 -3.55 -12.68 20.41
CA VAL A 5 -3.21 -13.44 19.19
C VAL A 5 -4.19 -13.12 18.05
N SER A 6 -5.44 -12.75 18.36
CA SER A 6 -6.49 -12.53 17.36
C SER A 6 -6.30 -11.22 16.59
N LEU A 7 -5.89 -10.13 17.24
CA LEU A 7 -5.68 -8.82 16.62
C LEU A 7 -4.44 -8.76 15.71
N GLY A 8 -3.40 -9.55 16.04
CA GLY A 8 -2.22 -9.69 15.16
C GLY A 8 -2.55 -10.44 13.87
N ASN A 9 -3.46 -11.43 13.95
CA ASN A 9 -3.91 -12.20 12.79
C ASN A 9 -4.80 -11.39 11.84
N GLU A 10 -5.62 -10.45 12.34
CA GLU A 10 -6.46 -9.61 11.48
C GLU A 10 -5.64 -8.59 10.68
N ALA A 11 -4.62 -7.98 11.28
CA ALA A 11 -3.71 -7.08 10.57
C ALA A 11 -2.88 -7.82 9.52
N VAL A 12 -2.39 -9.02 9.83
CA VAL A 12 -1.69 -9.89 8.87
C VAL A 12 -2.63 -10.34 7.76
N MET A 13 -3.88 -10.66 8.08
CA MET A 13 -4.91 -11.05 7.11
C MET A 13 -5.28 -9.87 6.18
N THR A 14 -5.39 -8.65 6.68
CA THR A 14 -5.66 -7.47 5.82
C THR A 14 -4.50 -7.16 4.87
N HIS A 15 -3.25 -7.31 5.31
CA HIS A 15 -2.08 -7.21 4.43
C HIS A 15 -2.03 -8.35 3.40
N LEU A 16 -2.37 -9.57 3.78
CA LEU A 16 -2.51 -10.71 2.86
C LEU A 16 -3.61 -10.48 1.82
N TRP A 17 -4.75 -9.90 2.21
CA TRP A 17 -5.83 -9.52 1.31
C TRP A 17 -5.40 -8.42 0.31
N LEU A 18 -4.66 -7.40 0.77
CA LEU A 18 -4.10 -6.35 -0.10
C LEU A 18 -3.07 -6.92 -1.10
N TYR A 19 -2.18 -7.81 -0.66
CA TYR A 19 -1.27 -8.53 -1.55
C TYR A 19 -2.02 -9.46 -2.51
N GLY A 20 -3.06 -10.14 -2.06
CA GLY A 20 -3.95 -10.96 -2.88
C GLY A 20 -4.64 -10.14 -3.97
N LEU A 21 -5.11 -8.93 -3.64
CA LEU A 21 -5.73 -8.00 -4.59
C LEU A 21 -4.73 -7.48 -5.64
N LEU A 22 -3.51 -7.17 -5.23
CA LEU A 22 -2.43 -6.76 -6.13
C LEU A 22 -2.01 -7.89 -7.07
N VAL A 23 -1.91 -9.11 -6.57
CA VAL A 23 -1.62 -10.30 -7.39
C VAL A 23 -2.79 -10.60 -8.32
N LEU A 24 -4.04 -10.50 -7.84
CA LEU A 24 -5.24 -10.69 -8.65
C LEU A 24 -5.33 -9.65 -9.78
N MET A 25 -5.04 -8.38 -9.48
CA MET A 25 -4.94 -7.34 -10.52
C MET A 25 -3.83 -7.63 -11.54
N GLY A 26 -2.67 -8.09 -11.07
CA GLY A 26 -1.58 -8.53 -11.96
C GLY A 26 -2.00 -9.68 -12.87
N VAL A 27 -2.68 -10.68 -12.31
CA VAL A 27 -3.23 -11.82 -13.08
C VAL A 27 -4.31 -11.38 -14.07
N VAL A 28 -5.20 -10.46 -13.66
CA VAL A 28 -6.23 -9.91 -14.56
C VAL A 28 -5.59 -9.15 -15.73
N ILE A 29 -4.56 -8.35 -15.47
CA ILE A 29 -3.81 -7.64 -16.52
C ILE A 29 -3.15 -8.64 -17.46
N VAL A 30 -2.50 -9.68 -16.95
CA VAL A 30 -1.87 -10.74 -17.78
C VAL A 30 -2.92 -11.52 -18.56
N CYS A 31 -4.05 -11.87 -17.97
CA CYS A 31 -5.16 -12.53 -18.66
C CYS A 31 -5.79 -11.66 -19.75
N LEU A 32 -5.95 -10.36 -19.50
CA LEU A 32 -6.39 -9.41 -20.52
C LEU A 32 -5.39 -9.32 -21.67
N LEU A 33 -4.09 -9.22 -21.38
CA LEU A 33 -3.03 -9.22 -22.39
C LEU A 33 -3.00 -10.52 -23.19
N TYR A 34 -3.21 -11.67 -22.55
CA TYR A 34 -3.29 -12.98 -23.22
C TYR A 34 -4.53 -13.08 -24.12
N LYS A 35 -5.70 -12.67 -23.62
CA LYS A 35 -6.94 -12.66 -24.39
C LYS A 35 -6.90 -11.68 -25.57
N LEU A 36 -6.22 -10.56 -25.37
CA LEU A 36 -5.92 -9.59 -26.42
C LEU A 36 -4.95 -10.15 -27.48
N HIS A 37 -4.00 -10.99 -27.07
CA HIS A 37 -3.13 -11.72 -28.00
C HIS A 37 -3.92 -12.76 -28.83
N GLU A 38 -4.86 -13.47 -28.21
CA GLU A 38 -5.76 -14.42 -28.87
C GLU A 38 -6.70 -13.73 -29.89
N LEU A 39 -7.25 -12.56 -29.54
CA LEU A 39 -8.06 -11.74 -30.44
C LEU A 39 -7.27 -11.26 -31.67
N ARG A 40 -5.96 -10.97 -31.49
CA ARG A 40 -5.05 -10.62 -32.59
C ARG A 40 -4.96 -11.73 -33.66
N SER A 41 -4.99 -13.00 -33.22
CA SER A 41 -4.96 -14.16 -34.16
C SER A 41 -6.25 -14.29 -34.98
N LYS A 42 -7.35 -13.59 -34.61
CA LYS A 42 -8.66 -13.64 -35.29
C LYS A 42 -8.93 -12.45 -36.22
N GLY A 43 -7.91 -11.69 -36.61
CA GLY A 43 -8.00 -10.70 -37.69
C GLY A 43 -8.54 -9.33 -37.34
N VAL A 44 -8.50 -8.94 -36.06
CA VAL A 44 -8.78 -7.53 -35.63
C VAL A 44 -7.70 -6.63 -36.21
N LYS A 45 -8.08 -5.57 -36.91
CA LYS A 45 -7.15 -4.63 -37.52
C LYS A 45 -6.22 -4.05 -36.45
N GLU A 46 -4.93 -4.04 -36.74
CA GLU A 46 -3.85 -3.65 -35.81
C GLU A 46 -4.08 -2.25 -35.16
N ARG A 47 -4.72 -1.34 -35.90
CA ARG A 47 -5.09 0.03 -35.40
C ARG A 47 -6.13 -0.01 -34.28
N ASP A 48 -7.14 -0.88 -34.38
CA ASP A 48 -8.23 -0.95 -33.38
C ASP A 48 -7.72 -1.57 -32.08
N TYR A 49 -6.75 -2.50 -32.20
CA TYR A 49 -6.08 -3.11 -31.06
C TYR A 49 -5.20 -2.12 -30.29
N HIS A 50 -4.40 -1.32 -31.01
CA HIS A 50 -3.58 -0.29 -30.37
C HIS A 50 -4.45 0.77 -29.67
N ARG A 51 -5.51 1.24 -30.31
CA ARG A 51 -6.44 2.18 -29.70
C ARG A 51 -7.06 1.62 -28.43
N PHE A 52 -7.54 0.39 -28.46
CA PHE A 52 -8.12 -0.26 -27.30
C PHE A 52 -7.13 -0.41 -26.14
N LEU A 53 -5.87 -0.71 -26.40
CA LEU A 53 -4.83 -0.74 -25.36
C LEU A 53 -4.60 0.63 -24.73
N PHE A 54 -4.52 1.67 -25.55
CA PHE A 54 -4.36 3.03 -25.04
C PHE A 54 -5.59 3.48 -24.24
N ASP A 55 -6.79 3.15 -24.70
CA ASP A 55 -8.03 3.43 -23.97
C ASP A 55 -8.05 2.77 -22.60
N ILE A 56 -7.56 1.52 -22.50
CA ILE A 56 -7.42 0.84 -21.20
C ILE A 56 -6.42 1.58 -20.31
N LEU A 57 -5.24 1.88 -20.81
CA LEU A 57 -4.18 2.53 -20.05
C LEU A 57 -4.58 3.94 -19.59
N ASP A 58 -5.33 4.68 -20.43
CA ASP A 58 -5.83 6.00 -20.12
C ASP A 58 -6.94 6.02 -19.07
N ASN A 59 -7.66 4.90 -18.91
CA ASN A 59 -8.69 4.73 -17.89
C ASN A 59 -8.16 4.12 -16.58
N LEU A 60 -6.86 3.84 -16.46
CA LEU A 60 -6.30 3.41 -15.19
C LEU A 60 -6.27 4.56 -14.17
N PRO A 61 -6.70 4.34 -12.91
CA PRO A 61 -6.79 5.38 -11.89
C PRO A 61 -5.43 5.68 -11.22
N PHE A 62 -4.34 5.50 -11.94
CA PHE A 62 -2.98 5.78 -11.49
C PHE A 62 -2.07 6.10 -12.68
N PRO A 63 -1.01 6.88 -12.49
CA PRO A 63 -0.04 7.21 -13.51
C PRO A 63 0.63 5.97 -14.09
N VAL A 64 0.65 5.91 -15.42
CA VAL A 64 1.37 4.91 -16.21
C VAL A 64 2.20 5.62 -17.26
N MET A 65 3.49 5.40 -17.22
CA MET A 65 4.46 5.98 -18.14
C MET A 65 5.34 4.87 -18.72
N VAL A 66 5.68 4.99 -19.98
CA VAL A 66 6.63 4.09 -20.63
C VAL A 66 7.76 4.90 -21.21
N LYS A 67 9.00 4.47 -20.94
CA LYS A 67 10.20 5.08 -21.48
C LYS A 67 10.91 4.13 -22.46
N ASP A 68 11.43 4.67 -23.53
CA ASP A 68 12.27 3.96 -24.48
C ASP A 68 13.73 4.00 -24.00
N ILE A 69 14.22 2.85 -23.52
CA ILE A 69 15.57 2.71 -22.98
C ILE A 69 16.62 2.98 -24.04
N GLU A 70 16.40 2.49 -25.26
CA GLU A 70 17.35 2.61 -26.35
C GLU A 70 17.41 4.02 -26.93
N ASN A 71 16.33 4.78 -26.79
CA ASN A 71 16.23 6.18 -27.20
C ASN A 71 16.47 7.16 -26.05
N GLY A 72 17.44 6.84 -25.18
CA GLY A 72 17.83 7.74 -24.08
C GLY A 72 16.77 7.91 -23.01
N PHE A 73 15.94 6.90 -22.74
CA PHE A 73 14.85 6.91 -21.77
C PHE A 73 13.82 8.03 -21.98
N LYS A 74 13.57 8.37 -23.23
CA LYS A 74 12.51 9.30 -23.58
C LYS A 74 11.16 8.67 -23.34
N TYR A 75 10.20 9.46 -22.89
CA TYR A 75 8.83 8.99 -22.73
C TYR A 75 8.23 8.63 -24.08
N ALA A 76 7.74 7.39 -24.16
CA ALA A 76 7.03 6.87 -25.34
C ALA A 76 5.53 6.78 -25.10
N TYR A 77 5.13 6.80 -23.81
CA TYR A 77 3.73 6.81 -23.41
C TYR A 77 3.56 7.52 -22.07
N TRP A 78 2.42 8.21 -21.94
CA TRP A 78 2.05 9.03 -20.78
C TRP A 78 0.53 9.04 -20.70
N ASN A 79 -0.07 8.34 -19.73
CA ASN A 79 -1.53 8.21 -19.65
C ASN A 79 -2.20 9.46 -19.07
N LYS A 80 -3.52 9.46 -19.13
CA LYS A 80 -4.35 10.56 -18.64
C LYS A 80 -4.13 10.90 -17.18
N GLU A 81 -3.97 9.88 -16.33
CA GLU A 81 -3.72 10.08 -14.90
C GLU A 81 -2.33 10.68 -14.65
N SER A 82 -1.34 10.33 -15.47
CA SER A 82 -0.04 11.00 -15.44
C SER A 82 -0.14 12.49 -15.76
N GLU A 83 -1.00 12.90 -16.72
CA GLU A 83 -1.28 14.31 -16.98
C GLU A 83 -1.92 15.00 -15.78
N LEU A 84 -2.92 14.38 -15.17
CA LEU A 84 -3.66 14.96 -14.05
C LEU A 84 -2.75 15.20 -12.84
N GLN A 85 -1.91 14.21 -12.49
CA GLN A 85 -1.05 14.33 -11.32
C GLN A 85 0.19 15.19 -11.52
N SER A 86 0.74 15.23 -12.74
CA SER A 86 1.94 16.01 -13.01
C SER A 86 1.67 17.43 -13.52
N GLY A 87 0.46 17.67 -14.04
CA GLY A 87 0.13 18.90 -14.76
C GLY A 87 0.75 19.00 -16.18
N ILE A 88 1.44 17.94 -16.65
CA ILE A 88 2.14 17.91 -17.93
C ILE A 88 1.32 17.12 -18.94
N LYS A 89 1.02 17.72 -20.09
CA LYS A 89 0.26 17.05 -21.15
C LYS A 89 1.07 15.92 -21.80
N CYS A 90 0.38 14.87 -22.26
CA CYS A 90 0.98 13.78 -22.99
C CYS A 90 1.81 14.25 -24.18
N GLU A 91 1.29 15.20 -24.96
CA GLU A 91 1.97 15.81 -26.11
C GLU A 91 3.27 16.55 -25.75
N ASP A 92 3.35 17.08 -24.52
CA ASP A 92 4.53 17.73 -23.98
C ASP A 92 5.52 16.76 -23.34
N ALA A 93 5.08 15.58 -22.92
CA ALA A 93 5.91 14.58 -22.27
C ALA A 93 6.54 13.59 -23.27
N VAL A 94 5.75 13.13 -24.24
CA VAL A 94 6.21 12.12 -25.22
C VAL A 94 7.35 12.67 -26.08
N GLY A 95 8.40 11.87 -26.23
CA GLY A 95 9.63 12.24 -26.94
C GLY A 95 10.65 13.02 -26.11
N ARG A 96 10.31 13.43 -24.89
CA ARG A 96 11.20 14.12 -23.95
C ARG A 96 11.77 13.17 -22.91
N SER A 97 12.89 13.54 -22.32
CA SER A 97 13.53 12.84 -21.19
C SER A 97 13.13 13.45 -19.85
N ASP A 98 13.51 12.78 -18.75
CA ASP A 98 13.34 13.33 -17.40
C ASP A 98 14.04 14.69 -17.23
N TYR A 99 15.18 14.89 -17.90
CA TYR A 99 15.90 16.17 -17.85
C TYR A 99 15.11 17.31 -18.48
N ASP A 100 14.39 17.02 -19.56
CA ASP A 100 13.61 18.02 -20.30
C ASP A 100 12.33 18.38 -19.52
N ILE A 101 11.79 17.45 -18.75
CA ILE A 101 10.54 17.61 -18.01
C ILE A 101 10.77 18.16 -16.61
N TYR A 102 11.69 17.56 -15.86
CA TYR A 102 11.88 17.85 -14.43
C TYR A 102 13.13 18.67 -14.11
N GLY A 103 13.88 19.05 -15.14
CA GLY A 103 15.14 19.80 -15.00
C GLY A 103 16.32 18.91 -14.60
N LYS A 104 17.50 19.56 -14.46
CA LYS A 104 18.77 18.85 -14.34
C LYS A 104 18.88 17.99 -13.07
N GLU A 105 18.43 18.48 -11.95
CA GLU A 105 18.60 17.82 -10.65
C GLU A 105 17.72 16.59 -10.51
N ARG A 106 16.39 16.76 -10.65
CA ARG A 106 15.44 15.65 -10.62
C ARG A 106 15.65 14.68 -11.78
N GLY A 107 15.92 15.19 -12.96
CA GLY A 107 16.21 14.36 -14.12
C GLY A 107 17.42 13.46 -13.93
N ARG A 108 18.48 13.95 -13.26
CA ARG A 108 19.64 13.13 -12.89
C ARG A 108 19.28 12.01 -11.94
N TYR A 109 18.48 12.30 -10.91
CA TYR A 109 18.03 11.29 -9.95
C TYR A 109 17.23 10.20 -10.64
N TYR A 110 16.20 10.54 -11.41
CA TYR A 110 15.36 9.57 -12.10
C TYR A 110 16.15 8.73 -13.10
N ARG A 111 17.06 9.37 -13.84
CA ARG A 111 17.94 8.69 -14.79
C ARG A 111 18.85 7.67 -14.08
N ALA A 112 19.47 8.03 -12.97
CA ALA A 112 20.35 7.14 -12.23
C ALA A 112 19.60 5.89 -11.76
N VAL A 113 18.40 6.05 -11.22
CA VAL A 113 17.53 4.94 -10.80
C VAL A 113 17.16 4.04 -11.99
N ASP A 114 16.81 4.64 -13.13
CA ASP A 114 16.44 3.90 -14.35
C ASP A 114 17.63 3.11 -14.92
N GLU A 115 18.83 3.70 -14.95
CA GLU A 115 20.06 3.03 -15.39
C GLU A 115 20.47 1.89 -14.46
N ASP A 116 20.36 2.06 -13.16
CA ASP A 116 20.66 1.02 -12.19
C ASP A 116 19.66 -0.14 -12.30
N LEU A 117 18.39 0.15 -12.54
CA LEU A 117 17.39 -0.89 -12.79
C LEU A 117 17.72 -1.69 -14.05
N VAL A 118 18.19 -1.03 -15.12
CA VAL A 118 18.64 -1.72 -16.36
C VAL A 118 19.84 -2.62 -16.09
N LYS A 119 20.81 -2.19 -15.25
CA LYS A 119 21.99 -2.99 -14.89
C LYS A 119 21.61 -4.20 -14.04
N ILE A 120 20.74 -4.00 -13.04
CA ILE A 120 20.34 -5.04 -12.08
C ILE A 120 19.36 -6.02 -12.71
N GLY A 121 18.51 -5.57 -13.64
CA GLY A 121 17.50 -6.38 -14.32
C GLY A 121 16.35 -6.85 -13.44
N LYS A 122 16.17 -6.27 -12.26
CA LYS A 122 15.09 -6.59 -11.31
C LYS A 122 14.12 -5.43 -11.22
N PRO A 123 12.80 -5.69 -11.00
CA PRO A 123 11.84 -4.63 -10.76
C PRO A 123 12.26 -3.76 -9.57
N TYR A 124 12.07 -2.45 -9.72
CA TYR A 124 12.29 -1.47 -8.66
C TYR A 124 10.96 -1.12 -8.00
N ARG A 125 10.97 -0.99 -6.69
CA ARG A 125 9.86 -0.47 -5.90
C ARG A 125 10.42 0.39 -4.77
N ALA A 126 9.92 1.61 -4.65
CA ALA A 126 10.25 2.51 -3.55
C ALA A 126 9.03 3.32 -3.13
N GLU A 127 9.01 3.70 -1.85
CA GLU A 127 8.15 4.77 -1.38
C GLU A 127 8.89 6.09 -1.61
N GLU A 128 8.20 7.05 -2.21
CA GLU A 128 8.70 8.40 -2.45
C GLU A 128 7.75 9.40 -1.81
N HIS A 129 8.35 10.39 -1.15
CA HIS A 129 7.63 11.54 -0.61
C HIS A 129 7.99 12.77 -1.41
N TYR A 130 7.00 13.55 -1.81
CA TYR A 130 7.22 14.83 -2.47
C TYR A 130 6.15 15.84 -2.10
N VAL A 131 6.51 17.11 -2.21
CA VAL A 131 5.60 18.22 -2.01
C VAL A 131 5.34 18.87 -3.35
N THR A 132 4.07 19.07 -3.69
CA THR A 132 3.66 19.79 -4.90
C THR A 132 3.91 21.29 -4.76
N THR A 133 3.87 22.04 -5.85
CA THR A 133 4.11 23.48 -5.87
C THR A 133 3.11 24.29 -5.05
N ASP A 134 1.92 23.74 -4.83
CA ASP A 134 0.86 24.29 -3.97
C ASP A 134 1.02 23.88 -2.49
N GLY A 135 2.10 23.18 -2.13
CA GLY A 135 2.44 22.80 -0.77
C GLY A 135 1.74 21.55 -0.26
N VAL A 136 1.12 20.75 -1.13
CA VAL A 136 0.46 19.49 -0.72
C VAL A 136 1.48 18.36 -0.64
N ASP A 137 1.46 17.65 0.50
CA ASP A 137 2.28 16.48 0.76
C ASP A 137 1.70 15.23 0.08
N HIS A 138 2.54 14.53 -0.66
CA HIS A 138 2.20 13.28 -1.33
C HIS A 138 3.17 12.17 -0.95
N ASP A 139 2.61 11.08 -0.45
CA ASP A 139 3.32 9.81 -0.28
C ASP A 139 2.90 8.86 -1.41
N THR A 140 3.86 8.34 -2.16
CA THR A 140 3.59 7.47 -3.30
C THR A 140 4.46 6.21 -3.26
N ILE A 141 3.95 5.14 -3.86
CA ILE A 141 4.76 3.97 -4.22
C ILE A 141 5.05 4.06 -5.71
N VAL A 142 6.32 4.17 -6.06
CA VAL A 142 6.80 4.10 -7.43
C VAL A 142 7.25 2.67 -7.73
N MET A 143 6.76 2.12 -8.83
CA MET A 143 7.17 0.81 -9.33
C MET A 143 7.70 0.97 -10.74
N LYS A 144 8.84 0.31 -11.01
CA LYS A 144 9.48 0.32 -12.32
C LYS A 144 9.84 -1.09 -12.74
N SER A 145 9.60 -1.42 -14.00
CA SER A 145 9.93 -2.75 -14.57
C SER A 145 10.33 -2.63 -16.03
N ILE A 146 11.26 -3.51 -16.44
CA ILE A 146 11.70 -3.58 -17.83
C ILE A 146 10.90 -4.66 -18.55
N PHE A 147 10.47 -4.37 -19.75
CA PHE A 147 9.88 -5.35 -20.65
C PHE A 147 10.44 -5.20 -22.08
N SER A 148 10.38 -6.29 -22.83
CA SER A 148 10.85 -6.32 -24.22
C SER A 148 9.66 -6.50 -25.15
N ARG A 149 9.65 -5.80 -26.28
CA ARG A 149 8.67 -5.97 -27.34
C ARG A 149 9.29 -6.71 -28.51
N GLY A 150 9.18 -8.03 -28.52
CA GLY A 150 9.73 -8.86 -29.59
C GLY A 150 11.25 -8.75 -29.70
N VAL A 151 11.76 -8.64 -30.92
CA VAL A 151 13.21 -8.53 -31.22
C VAL A 151 13.72 -7.08 -31.07
N SER A 152 12.84 -6.11 -31.05
CA SER A 152 13.21 -4.68 -31.11
C SER A 152 12.80 -3.95 -29.84
N GLY A 153 13.81 -3.58 -29.04
CA GLY A 153 13.73 -2.58 -28.02
C GLY A 153 13.40 -3.07 -26.61
N LYS A 154 14.08 -2.46 -25.64
CA LYS A 154 13.78 -2.56 -24.21
C LYS A 154 13.04 -1.32 -23.76
N TRP A 155 11.99 -1.55 -23.00
CA TRP A 155 11.10 -0.49 -22.51
C TRP A 155 11.06 -0.52 -20.99
N LEU A 156 10.94 0.64 -20.40
CA LEU A 156 10.78 0.81 -18.96
C LEU A 156 9.35 1.26 -18.66
N LEU A 157 8.58 0.43 -17.99
CA LEU A 157 7.29 0.76 -17.42
C LEU A 157 7.51 1.45 -16.06
N VAL A 158 6.89 2.58 -15.86
CA VAL A 158 6.85 3.30 -14.58
C VAL A 158 5.39 3.48 -14.18
N THR A 159 5.06 3.08 -12.97
CA THR A 159 3.75 3.34 -12.36
C THR A 159 3.93 4.00 -11.01
N ARG A 160 2.97 4.84 -10.61
CA ARG A 160 2.96 5.54 -9.33
C ARG A 160 1.61 5.38 -8.66
N TRP A 161 1.62 5.07 -7.37
CA TRP A 161 0.42 4.88 -6.56
C TRP A 161 0.42 5.87 -5.41
N GLU A 162 -0.63 6.66 -5.32
CA GLU A 162 -0.84 7.60 -4.22
C GLU A 162 -1.25 6.82 -2.95
N ILE A 163 -0.49 6.97 -1.86
CA ILE A 163 -0.72 6.29 -0.59
C ILE A 163 -0.85 7.26 0.60
N SER A 164 -0.93 8.57 0.36
CA SER A 164 -1.02 9.58 1.43
C SER A 164 -2.22 9.36 2.34
N GLN A 165 -3.37 8.97 1.77
CA GLN A 165 -4.56 8.69 2.56
C GLN A 165 -4.37 7.45 3.43
N LEU A 166 -3.78 6.38 2.88
CA LEU A 166 -3.45 5.17 3.63
C LEU A 166 -2.53 5.49 4.81
N LYS A 167 -1.46 6.23 4.56
CA LYS A 167 -0.51 6.63 5.62
C LYS A 167 -1.14 7.53 6.68
N ARG A 168 -2.13 8.34 6.32
CA ARG A 168 -2.91 9.10 7.31
C ARG A 168 -3.71 8.17 8.21
N TYR A 169 -4.45 7.23 7.64
CA TYR A 169 -5.22 6.26 8.42
C TYR A 169 -4.32 5.38 9.31
N GLU A 170 -3.18 4.95 8.82
CA GLU A 170 -2.21 4.19 9.64
C GLU A 170 -1.73 5.00 10.85
N ARG A 171 -1.44 6.29 10.67
CA ARG A 171 -1.04 7.18 11.77
C ARG A 171 -2.18 7.39 12.77
N GLU A 172 -3.39 7.63 12.31
CA GLU A 172 -4.58 7.80 13.16
C GLU A 172 -4.86 6.52 13.97
N LEU A 173 -4.76 5.37 13.32
CA LEU A 173 -4.93 4.07 13.99
C LEU A 173 -3.87 3.83 15.05
N LEU A 174 -2.61 4.17 14.78
CA LEU A 174 -1.53 4.05 15.75
C LEU A 174 -1.76 4.97 16.97
N ILE A 175 -2.20 6.20 16.75
CA ILE A 175 -2.53 7.14 17.82
C ILE A 175 -3.68 6.59 18.67
N ALA A 176 -4.77 6.14 18.05
CA ALA A 176 -5.92 5.57 18.73
C ALA A 176 -5.54 4.32 19.55
N LYS A 177 -4.71 3.45 18.98
CA LYS A 177 -4.18 2.26 19.68
C LYS A 177 -3.41 2.66 20.94
N ASN A 178 -2.48 3.60 20.83
CA ASN A 178 -1.66 4.06 21.95
C ASN A 178 -2.52 4.72 23.07
N GLN A 179 -3.54 5.46 22.68
CA GLN A 179 -4.50 6.05 23.62
C GLN A 179 -5.29 4.97 24.35
N LEU A 180 -5.77 3.96 23.64
CA LEU A 180 -6.49 2.82 24.22
C LEU A 180 -5.60 2.05 25.21
N GLU A 181 -4.38 1.73 24.83
CA GLU A 181 -3.42 1.05 25.72
C GLU A 181 -3.14 1.85 27.00
N SER A 182 -2.99 3.17 26.84
CA SER A 182 -2.82 4.07 27.99
C SER A 182 -4.04 4.10 28.90
N ALA A 183 -5.25 4.13 28.32
CA ALA A 183 -6.51 4.11 29.08
C ALA A 183 -6.68 2.79 29.85
N ILE A 184 -6.42 1.66 29.20
CA ILE A 184 -6.45 0.32 29.84
C ILE A 184 -5.44 0.28 30.99
N LYS A 185 -4.21 0.77 30.78
CA LYS A 185 -3.20 0.81 31.84
C LYS A 185 -3.65 1.64 33.04
N LYS A 186 -4.24 2.83 32.79
CA LYS A 186 -4.79 3.68 33.84
C LYS A 186 -5.94 3.01 34.59
N GLN A 187 -6.86 2.36 33.87
CA GLN A 187 -7.97 1.62 34.45
C GLN A 187 -7.47 0.49 35.35
N ASN A 188 -6.51 -0.30 34.86
CA ASN A 188 -5.92 -1.40 35.63
C ASN A 188 -5.19 -0.90 36.89
N LEU A 189 -4.50 0.25 36.81
CA LEU A 189 -3.88 0.87 37.99
C LEU A 189 -4.93 1.34 38.97
N ALA A 190 -6.02 1.98 38.52
CA ALA A 190 -7.12 2.39 39.36
C ALA A 190 -7.78 1.21 40.09
N LEU A 191 -8.06 0.13 39.36
CA LEU A 191 -8.60 -1.10 39.96
C LEU A 191 -7.67 -1.71 41.00
N LYS A 192 -6.36 -1.69 40.78
CA LYS A 192 -5.35 -2.18 41.72
C LYS A 192 -5.18 -1.29 42.96
N SER A 193 -5.53 0.00 42.87
CA SER A 193 -5.47 0.94 43.99
C SER A 193 -6.70 0.89 44.92
N ILE A 194 -7.73 0.15 44.51
CA ILE A 194 -8.94 -0.06 45.32
C ILE A 194 -8.66 -1.17 46.31
N ASP A 195 -8.82 -0.88 47.58
CA ASP A 195 -8.49 -1.80 48.68
C ASP A 195 -9.62 -2.79 49.00
N PHE A 196 -10.37 -3.25 47.96
CA PHE A 196 -11.37 -4.32 48.06
C PHE A 196 -11.32 -5.26 46.86
N GLY A 197 -11.86 -6.46 47.06
CA GLY A 197 -12.01 -7.42 45.97
C GLY A 197 -13.15 -7.00 45.04
N LEU A 198 -12.91 -7.10 43.74
CA LEU A 198 -13.92 -6.97 42.70
C LEU A 198 -14.16 -8.32 42.08
N ILE A 199 -15.43 -8.72 41.97
CA ILE A 199 -15.85 -9.97 41.34
C ILE A 199 -16.85 -9.61 40.26
N TYR A 200 -16.58 -9.99 39.01
CA TYR A 200 -17.53 -9.89 37.94
C TYR A 200 -18.22 -11.25 37.74
N ILE A 201 -19.55 -11.25 37.84
CA ILE A 201 -20.38 -12.44 37.71
C ILE A 201 -21.30 -12.26 36.50
N ASP A 202 -21.39 -13.27 35.65
CA ASP A 202 -22.30 -13.27 34.50
C ASP A 202 -23.76 -13.50 34.91
N LYS A 203 -24.68 -13.45 33.95
CA LYS A 203 -26.12 -13.69 34.16
C LYS A 203 -26.46 -15.08 34.69
N ASP A 204 -25.54 -16.03 34.58
CA ASP A 204 -25.68 -17.40 35.03
C ASP A 204 -24.98 -17.63 36.39
N TYR A 205 -24.66 -16.54 37.10
CA TYR A 205 -23.98 -16.50 38.40
C TYR A 205 -22.58 -17.14 38.39
N ARG A 206 -21.89 -17.15 37.23
CA ARG A 206 -20.52 -17.66 37.14
C ARG A 206 -19.54 -16.52 37.26
N VAL A 207 -18.50 -16.71 38.06
CA VAL A 207 -17.41 -15.74 38.18
C VAL A 207 -16.63 -15.76 36.87
N GLN A 208 -16.64 -14.66 36.18
CA GLN A 208 -15.90 -14.46 34.95
C GLN A 208 -14.53 -13.83 35.18
N TRP A 209 -14.44 -13.03 36.22
CA TRP A 209 -13.22 -12.34 36.59
C TRP A 209 -13.26 -11.96 38.07
N GLU A 210 -12.11 -12.11 38.75
CA GLU A 210 -11.90 -11.63 40.11
C GLU A 210 -10.52 -10.93 40.25
N GLU A 211 -10.48 -9.80 40.94
CA GLU A 211 -9.25 -9.16 41.39
C GLU A 211 -9.23 -9.15 42.93
N THR A 212 -8.35 -9.97 43.50
CA THR A 212 -8.29 -10.20 44.93
C THR A 212 -6.96 -9.80 45.54
N THR A 213 -6.49 -8.60 45.27
CA THR A 213 -5.13 -8.16 45.70
C THR A 213 -4.92 -8.19 47.21
N HIS A 214 -5.96 -8.09 48.03
CA HIS A 214 -5.86 -8.09 49.49
C HIS A 214 -6.73 -9.08 50.23
N LEU A 215 -7.67 -9.77 49.61
CA LEU A 215 -8.52 -10.77 50.29
C LEU A 215 -7.75 -12.04 50.70
N LYS A 216 -6.64 -12.37 50.08
CA LYS A 216 -5.82 -13.53 50.47
C LYS A 216 -5.30 -13.45 51.89
N ASN A 217 -5.11 -12.24 52.43
CA ASN A 217 -4.64 -12.06 53.82
C ASN A 217 -5.77 -12.05 54.84
N LEU A 218 -7.01 -11.82 54.42
CA LEU A 218 -8.19 -11.80 55.30
C LEU A 218 -8.87 -13.16 55.41
N VAL A 219 -8.80 -13.99 54.37
CA VAL A 219 -9.48 -15.29 54.33
C VAL A 219 -8.61 -16.42 54.93
N SER A 220 -7.31 -16.24 55.06
CA SER A 220 -6.42 -17.24 55.69
C SER A 220 -6.65 -17.45 57.18
N GLY A 221 -7.57 -16.73 57.81
CA GLY A 221 -7.84 -16.80 59.27
C GLY A 221 -9.22 -17.27 59.66
N ARG A 222 -10.17 -17.54 58.75
CA ARG A 222 -11.52 -18.04 59.11
C ARG A 222 -11.97 -19.14 58.16
N HIS A 223 -11.93 -20.37 58.67
CA HIS A 223 -12.71 -21.46 58.11
C HIS A 223 -14.21 -21.15 58.29
N TYR A 224 -14.88 -20.86 57.15
CA TYR A 224 -16.34 -20.84 57.11
C TYR A 224 -16.77 -22.28 56.88
N THR A 225 -17.30 -22.94 57.92
CA THR A 225 -18.09 -24.17 57.84
C THR A 225 -19.52 -23.76 57.58
N PRO A 226 -20.14 -24.11 56.43
CA PRO A 226 -21.59 -23.93 56.29
C PRO A 226 -22.30 -25.01 57.13
N GLU A 227 -23.24 -24.58 57.96
CA GLU A 227 -24.27 -25.43 58.51
C GLU A 227 -25.33 -25.75 57.49
#